data_dc6887d342b6bd1e5d5334905a3ce6c5
#
_entry.id   dc6887d342b6bd1e5d5334905a3ce6c5
#
_cell.length_a   1.000
_cell.length_b   1.000
_cell.length_c   1.000
_cell.angle_alpha   90.00
_cell.angle_beta   90.00
_cell.angle_gamma   90.00
#
_symmetry.space_group_name_H-M   'P 1'
#
loop_
_entity.id
_entity.type
_entity.pdbx_description
1 polymer ?
#
loop_
_entity_poly.entity_id
_entity_poly.type
_entity_poly.pdbx_seq_one_letter_code
_entity_poly.pdbx_strand_id
1 'polypeptide(L)'
;MTAQVDRKHLMTSVEMAHFVSHGAIAFEGVVPDELNRRAIDVLDAGIDPVPYGTPLDVAFPEGTFVRELIDLPVVAGAIQSLVGPNPHIDHHAVHVRPPRGGEAQNMHGDAILDTRRDAFDAQLMYYPREVTLEQGGTLSVPGTHLRRINQTGIGRYQNLAGQTRLTCPAGTVVLLHHGIWHGGRRNDSDVPRYMFKIRFNPSVRQLRLWNTDDIDSDGVRRELTRQFGWTNANEGRLELVNRAKLWRTLTGDENFDIDYYLTRETLRPQFIAPGATDVRLGASHAANGWGH
;
A
#
# COMPACT_ATOMS: atom_id res chain seq x y z
N MET A 1 3.20 -22.14 -12.75
CA MET A 1 3.11 -20.73 -13.23
C MET A 1 1.76 -20.20 -12.80
N THR A 2 1.74 -19.18 -11.96
CA THR A 2 0.50 -18.44 -11.67
C THR A 2 -0.05 -17.94 -13.01
N ALA A 3 -1.33 -18.20 -13.27
CA ALA A 3 -1.99 -17.75 -14.50
C ALA A 3 -1.88 -16.22 -14.56
N GLN A 4 -1.58 -15.68 -15.73
CA GLN A 4 -1.58 -14.24 -15.94
C GLN A 4 -2.99 -13.72 -15.64
N VAL A 5 -3.11 -12.80 -14.68
CA VAL A 5 -4.39 -12.21 -14.29
C VAL A 5 -4.98 -11.46 -15.48
N ASP A 6 -6.29 -11.65 -15.73
CA ASP A 6 -7.00 -10.87 -16.75
C ASP A 6 -6.86 -9.38 -16.43
N ARG A 7 -6.53 -8.58 -17.42
CA ARG A 7 -6.30 -7.13 -17.32
C ARG A 7 -7.43 -6.37 -16.62
N LYS A 8 -8.66 -6.82 -16.74
CA LYS A 8 -9.83 -6.23 -16.07
C LYS A 8 -9.81 -6.32 -14.54
N HIS A 9 -8.99 -7.22 -13.98
CA HIS A 9 -8.83 -7.41 -12.54
C HIS A 9 -7.59 -6.71 -11.99
N LEU A 10 -6.70 -6.20 -12.86
CA LEU A 10 -5.61 -5.36 -12.41
C LEU A 10 -6.14 -4.04 -11.86
N MET A 11 -5.43 -3.46 -10.91
CA MET A 11 -5.74 -2.11 -10.42
C MET A 11 -5.76 -1.12 -11.58
N THR A 12 -6.61 -0.11 -11.49
CA THR A 12 -6.61 1.06 -12.36
C THR A 12 -5.46 2.01 -11.98
N SER A 13 -5.15 2.98 -12.85
CA SER A 13 -4.16 4.02 -12.50
C SER A 13 -4.64 4.93 -11.38
N VAL A 14 -5.94 5.14 -11.24
CA VAL A 14 -6.51 5.89 -10.09
C VAL A 14 -6.29 5.12 -8.79
N GLU A 15 -6.53 3.81 -8.76
CA GLU A 15 -6.26 2.96 -7.58
C GLU A 15 -4.76 2.90 -7.26
N MET A 16 -3.90 2.81 -8.29
CA MET A 16 -2.45 2.86 -8.09
C MET A 16 -2.01 4.22 -7.56
N ALA A 17 -2.54 5.34 -8.06
CA ALA A 17 -2.26 6.68 -7.57
C ALA A 17 -2.74 6.87 -6.11
N HIS A 18 -3.90 6.27 -5.78
CA HIS A 18 -4.38 6.20 -4.40
C HIS A 18 -3.37 5.46 -3.50
N PHE A 19 -2.92 4.27 -3.92
CA PHE A 19 -1.90 3.52 -3.17
C PHE A 19 -0.60 4.30 -3.02
N VAL A 20 -0.13 4.97 -4.07
CA VAL A 20 1.08 5.82 -4.04
C VAL A 20 0.94 6.98 -3.08
N SER A 21 -0.23 7.58 -2.95
CA SER A 21 -0.44 8.70 -2.04
C SER A 21 -0.71 8.28 -0.60
N HIS A 22 -1.50 7.22 -0.39
CA HIS A 22 -1.93 6.77 0.94
C HIS A 22 -0.98 5.75 1.57
N GLY A 23 -0.34 4.91 0.75
CA GLY A 23 0.45 3.76 1.20
C GLY A 23 -0.40 2.53 1.53
N ALA A 24 -1.70 2.58 1.28
CA ALA A 24 -2.63 1.48 1.48
C ALA A 24 -3.82 1.58 0.54
N ILE A 25 -4.42 0.43 0.22
CA ILE A 25 -5.70 0.33 -0.50
C ILE A 25 -6.50 -0.84 0.05
N ALA A 26 -7.81 -0.65 0.24
CA ALA A 26 -8.73 -1.67 0.74
C ALA A 26 -9.70 -2.13 -0.35
N PHE A 27 -9.95 -3.44 -0.39
CA PHE A 27 -10.96 -4.09 -1.21
C PHE A 27 -11.95 -4.75 -0.27
N GLU A 28 -13.09 -4.09 -0.04
CA GLU A 28 -14.07 -4.50 0.95
C GLU A 28 -14.99 -5.59 0.42
N GLY A 29 -15.23 -6.65 1.24
CA GLY A 29 -16.19 -7.69 0.94
C GLY A 29 -15.88 -8.51 -0.32
N VAL A 30 -14.61 -8.56 -0.76
CA VAL A 30 -14.21 -9.25 -2.00
C VAL A 30 -13.99 -10.75 -1.84
N VAL A 31 -13.90 -11.22 -0.60
CA VAL A 31 -13.73 -12.64 -0.30
C VAL A 31 -15.11 -13.26 -0.01
N PRO A 32 -15.49 -14.35 -0.70
CA PRO A 32 -16.79 -15.00 -0.50
C PRO A 32 -17.00 -15.50 0.93
N ASP A 33 -18.24 -15.47 1.42
CA ASP A 33 -18.61 -15.89 2.78
C ASP A 33 -18.20 -17.32 3.10
N GLU A 34 -18.25 -18.23 2.11
CA GLU A 34 -17.81 -19.60 2.29
C GLU A 34 -16.33 -19.68 2.64
N LEU A 35 -15.48 -18.92 1.91
CA LEU A 35 -14.07 -18.87 2.17
C LEU A 35 -13.77 -18.15 3.51
N ASN A 36 -14.54 -17.11 3.85
CA ASN A 36 -14.45 -16.43 5.14
C ASN A 36 -14.73 -17.36 6.32
N ARG A 37 -15.72 -18.25 6.20
CA ARG A 37 -16.05 -19.23 7.25
C ARG A 37 -14.93 -20.27 7.43
N ARG A 38 -14.44 -20.84 6.33
CA ARG A 38 -13.31 -21.80 6.38
C ARG A 38 -12.02 -21.16 6.88
N ALA A 39 -11.82 -19.88 6.59
CA ALA A 39 -10.65 -19.14 7.04
C ALA A 39 -10.47 -19.19 8.55
N ILE A 40 -11.55 -19.08 9.32
CA ILE A 40 -11.48 -19.02 10.78
C ILE A 40 -10.89 -20.31 11.33
N ASP A 41 -11.37 -21.46 10.85
CA ASP A 41 -10.86 -22.77 11.29
C ASP A 41 -9.37 -22.94 10.95
N VAL A 42 -8.95 -22.48 9.76
CA VAL A 42 -7.54 -22.51 9.34
C VAL A 42 -6.69 -21.58 10.19
N LEU A 43 -7.18 -20.36 10.48
CA LEU A 43 -6.44 -19.40 11.28
C LEU A 43 -6.33 -19.82 12.76
N ASP A 44 -7.35 -20.49 13.30
CA ASP A 44 -7.32 -21.06 14.65
C ASP A 44 -6.34 -22.26 14.74
N ALA A 45 -6.28 -23.09 13.69
CA ALA A 45 -5.31 -24.18 13.60
C ALA A 45 -3.86 -23.70 13.40
N GLY A 46 -3.71 -22.50 12.85
CA GLY A 46 -2.42 -21.93 12.43
C GLY A 46 -2.02 -22.33 11.02
N ILE A 47 -1.04 -21.63 10.47
CA ILE A 47 -0.47 -21.87 9.14
C ILE A 47 1.02 -22.09 9.32
N ASP A 48 1.55 -23.16 8.76
CA ASP A 48 2.96 -23.52 8.87
C ASP A 48 3.86 -22.40 8.29
N PRO A 49 4.97 -22.08 8.95
CA PRO A 49 5.90 -21.08 8.47
C PRO A 49 6.46 -21.42 7.09
N VAL A 50 6.53 -20.41 6.24
CA VAL A 50 7.14 -20.50 4.91
C VAL A 50 8.53 -19.86 4.96
N PRO A 51 9.58 -20.53 4.42
CA PRO A 51 10.91 -19.92 4.36
C PRO A 51 10.92 -18.62 3.56
N TYR A 52 11.67 -17.64 4.03
CA TYR A 52 11.90 -16.38 3.34
C TYR A 52 12.37 -16.61 1.90
N GLY A 53 11.85 -15.83 0.97
CA GLY A 53 12.24 -15.87 -0.45
C GLY A 53 11.58 -17.00 -1.24
N THR A 54 10.67 -17.80 -0.64
CA THR A 54 9.93 -18.82 -1.37
C THR A 54 8.96 -18.16 -2.36
N PRO A 55 8.96 -18.57 -3.66
CA PRO A 55 7.97 -18.12 -4.62
C PRO A 55 6.55 -18.47 -4.17
N LEU A 56 5.58 -17.61 -4.48
CA LEU A 56 4.21 -17.71 -3.99
C LEU A 56 3.54 -19.05 -4.33
N ASP A 57 3.73 -19.53 -5.55
CA ASP A 57 3.14 -20.80 -6.02
C ASP A 57 3.76 -22.06 -5.37
N VAL A 58 4.97 -21.93 -4.86
CA VAL A 58 5.64 -22.98 -4.07
C VAL A 58 5.25 -22.91 -2.60
N ALA A 59 5.17 -21.70 -2.05
CA ALA A 59 4.81 -21.45 -0.66
C ALA A 59 3.38 -21.93 -0.35
N PHE A 60 2.47 -21.68 -1.26
CA PHE A 60 1.05 -22.02 -1.12
C PHE A 60 0.56 -22.78 -2.36
N PRO A 61 0.68 -24.10 -2.36
CA PRO A 61 0.20 -24.95 -3.45
C PRO A 61 -1.31 -24.85 -3.67
N GLU A 62 -1.78 -25.26 -4.84
CA GLU A 62 -3.21 -25.38 -5.15
C GLU A 62 -3.95 -26.21 -4.09
N GLY A 63 -5.17 -25.81 -3.76
CA GLY A 63 -6.00 -26.44 -2.73
C GLY A 63 -5.73 -25.98 -1.30
N THR A 64 -4.71 -25.15 -1.06
CA THR A 64 -4.53 -24.51 0.25
C THR A 64 -5.45 -23.30 0.38
N PHE A 65 -5.93 -23.04 1.60
CA PHE A 65 -6.74 -21.84 1.90
C PHE A 65 -6.09 -20.56 1.42
N VAL A 66 -4.78 -20.38 1.70
CA VAL A 66 -4.05 -19.17 1.30
C VAL A 66 -4.03 -19.04 -0.21
N ARG A 67 -3.84 -20.15 -0.93
CA ARG A 67 -3.87 -20.15 -2.39
C ARG A 67 -5.23 -19.73 -2.93
N GLU A 68 -6.32 -20.28 -2.40
CA GLU A 68 -7.67 -19.89 -2.80
C GLU A 68 -7.92 -18.39 -2.56
N LEU A 69 -7.46 -17.85 -1.43
CA LEU A 69 -7.58 -16.43 -1.10
C LEU A 69 -6.85 -15.54 -2.12
N ILE A 70 -5.59 -15.85 -2.42
CA ILE A 70 -4.77 -15.03 -3.32
C ILE A 70 -5.12 -15.20 -4.80
N ASP A 71 -5.78 -16.30 -5.18
CA ASP A 71 -6.25 -16.54 -6.55
C ASP A 71 -7.63 -15.90 -6.84
N LEU A 72 -8.30 -15.31 -5.84
CA LEU A 72 -9.48 -14.51 -6.10
C LEU A 72 -9.14 -13.38 -7.08
N PRO A 73 -9.90 -13.18 -8.19
CA PRO A 73 -9.47 -12.31 -9.28
C PRO A 73 -9.07 -10.89 -8.85
N VAL A 74 -9.82 -10.28 -7.94
CA VAL A 74 -9.52 -8.92 -7.42
C VAL A 74 -8.24 -8.95 -6.57
N VAL A 75 -8.06 -9.98 -5.74
CA VAL A 75 -6.87 -10.11 -4.87
C VAL A 75 -5.62 -10.37 -5.68
N ALA A 76 -5.70 -11.35 -6.62
CA ALA A 76 -4.61 -11.66 -7.54
C ALA A 76 -4.22 -10.44 -8.39
N GLY A 77 -5.22 -9.71 -8.91
CA GLY A 77 -5.01 -8.50 -9.70
C GLY A 77 -4.30 -7.41 -8.92
N ALA A 78 -4.71 -7.18 -7.69
CA ALA A 78 -4.11 -6.18 -6.82
C ALA A 78 -2.66 -6.55 -6.42
N ILE A 79 -2.41 -7.83 -6.07
CA ILE A 79 -1.04 -8.33 -5.80
C ILE A 79 -0.16 -8.13 -7.04
N GLN A 80 -0.62 -8.60 -8.21
CA GLN A 80 0.15 -8.49 -9.46
C GLN A 80 0.42 -7.03 -9.82
N SER A 81 -0.54 -6.13 -9.62
CA SER A 81 -0.38 -4.69 -9.90
C SER A 81 0.70 -4.04 -9.05
N LEU A 82 0.93 -4.53 -7.83
CA LEU A 82 1.90 -3.95 -6.90
C LEU A 82 3.28 -4.61 -7.01
N VAL A 83 3.35 -5.94 -7.00
CA VAL A 83 4.62 -6.68 -6.86
C VAL A 83 4.91 -7.63 -8.03
N GLY A 84 4.05 -7.65 -9.05
CA GLY A 84 4.21 -8.51 -10.23
C GLY A 84 3.70 -9.93 -10.02
N PRO A 85 3.81 -10.77 -11.08
CA PRO A 85 3.37 -12.15 -11.02
C PRO A 85 4.32 -12.99 -10.15
N ASN A 86 3.75 -13.93 -9.42
CA ASN A 86 4.49 -14.89 -8.58
C ASN A 86 5.57 -14.23 -7.67
N PRO A 87 5.20 -13.27 -6.82
CA PRO A 87 6.15 -12.63 -5.92
C PRO A 87 6.73 -13.64 -4.91
N HIS A 88 7.84 -13.28 -4.29
CA HIS A 88 8.41 -14.08 -3.21
C HIS A 88 7.75 -13.74 -1.87
N ILE A 89 7.63 -14.73 -1.00
CA ILE A 89 7.13 -14.53 0.35
C ILE A 89 8.27 -14.05 1.25
N ASP A 90 8.07 -12.91 1.89
CA ASP A 90 8.93 -12.46 2.98
C ASP A 90 8.58 -13.23 4.26
N HIS A 91 7.37 -13.06 4.73
CA HIS A 91 6.80 -13.80 5.84
C HIS A 91 5.27 -13.71 5.82
N HIS A 92 4.64 -14.56 6.61
CA HIS A 92 3.22 -14.44 6.93
C HIS A 92 2.99 -14.56 8.44
N ALA A 93 1.84 -14.12 8.88
CA ALA A 93 1.45 -14.22 10.29
C ALA A 93 -0.07 -14.30 10.46
N VAL A 94 -0.47 -15.10 11.42
CA VAL A 94 -1.85 -15.17 11.91
C VAL A 94 -1.96 -14.31 13.17
N HIS A 95 -2.89 -13.39 13.17
CA HIS A 95 -3.16 -12.51 14.30
C HIS A 95 -4.59 -12.73 14.80
N VAL A 96 -4.74 -13.49 15.87
CA VAL A 96 -6.01 -13.64 16.57
C VAL A 96 -5.95 -12.81 17.85
N ARG A 97 -6.84 -11.84 17.97
CA ARG A 97 -6.99 -11.07 19.21
C ARG A 97 -8.23 -11.55 19.95
N PRO A 98 -8.04 -12.11 21.16
CA PRO A 98 -9.15 -12.63 21.93
C PRO A 98 -10.14 -11.54 22.33
N PRO A 99 -11.36 -11.92 22.71
CA PRO A 99 -12.32 -11.01 23.33
C PRO A 99 -11.70 -10.26 24.52
N ARG A 100 -11.95 -8.95 24.62
CA ARG A 100 -11.47 -8.08 25.70
C ARG A 100 -9.95 -8.15 25.94
N GLY A 101 -9.18 -8.49 24.89
CA GLY A 101 -7.75 -8.83 25.04
C GLY A 101 -6.85 -8.32 23.93
N GLY A 102 -5.57 -8.73 24.07
CA GLY A 102 -4.50 -8.36 23.17
C GLY A 102 -3.99 -6.92 23.37
N GLU A 103 -2.71 -6.81 23.73
CA GLU A 103 -2.06 -5.50 23.87
C GLU A 103 -2.08 -4.71 22.56
N ALA A 104 -2.26 -3.39 22.65
CA ALA A 104 -2.12 -2.52 21.50
C ALA A 104 -0.65 -2.48 21.06
N GLN A 105 -0.42 -2.58 19.75
CA GLN A 105 0.91 -2.37 19.20
C GLN A 105 1.24 -0.88 19.14
N ASN A 106 2.51 -0.56 19.37
CA ASN A 106 3.02 0.76 19.04
C ASN A 106 2.97 0.97 17.53
N MET A 107 2.80 2.23 17.12
CA MET A 107 2.90 2.58 15.70
C MET A 107 4.30 2.29 15.20
N HIS A 108 4.39 1.56 14.08
CA HIS A 108 5.65 1.14 13.46
C HIS A 108 5.51 1.01 11.95
N GLY A 109 6.62 1.05 11.24
CA GLY A 109 6.74 0.56 9.87
C GLY A 109 7.40 -0.81 9.89
N ASP A 110 6.96 -1.73 9.05
CA ASP A 110 7.54 -3.09 8.99
C ASP A 110 8.95 -3.09 8.38
N ALA A 111 9.30 -2.07 7.61
CA ALA A 111 10.66 -1.85 7.11
C ALA A 111 11.16 -0.46 7.52
N ILE A 112 12.14 -0.44 8.41
CA ILE A 112 12.77 0.79 8.88
C ILE A 112 13.84 1.26 7.87
N LEU A 113 14.52 0.32 7.24
CA LEU A 113 15.58 0.55 6.27
C LEU A 113 15.33 -0.30 5.04
N ASP A 114 15.25 0.35 3.89
CA ASP A 114 15.26 -0.32 2.59
C ASP A 114 16.36 0.34 1.75
N THR A 115 17.32 -0.47 1.32
CA THR A 115 18.42 -0.03 0.45
C THR A 115 18.04 -0.02 -1.02
N ARG A 116 16.92 -0.64 -1.39
CA ARG A 116 16.39 -0.61 -2.75
C ARG A 116 15.85 0.78 -3.06
N ARG A 117 16.24 1.32 -4.21
CA ARG A 117 15.78 2.65 -4.65
C ARG A 117 14.46 2.59 -5.41
N ASP A 118 14.26 1.51 -6.14
CA ASP A 118 13.24 1.38 -7.19
C ASP A 118 12.34 0.16 -6.95
N ALA A 119 12.20 -0.27 -5.69
CA ALA A 119 11.33 -1.37 -5.31
C ALA A 119 10.77 -1.17 -3.90
N PHE A 120 9.58 -1.72 -3.67
CA PHE A 120 8.96 -1.81 -2.35
C PHE A 120 8.27 -3.17 -2.19
N ASP A 121 8.08 -3.59 -0.94
CA ASP A 121 7.29 -4.75 -0.63
C ASP A 121 5.84 -4.34 -0.36
N ALA A 122 4.91 -5.21 -0.73
CA ALA A 122 3.50 -5.05 -0.40
C ALA A 122 3.09 -6.06 0.68
N GLN A 123 2.26 -5.62 1.60
CA GLN A 123 1.71 -6.46 2.65
C GLN A 123 0.21 -6.59 2.49
N LEU A 124 -0.27 -7.82 2.35
CA LEU A 124 -1.68 -8.14 2.39
C LEU A 124 -2.12 -8.37 3.83
N MET A 125 -3.23 -7.75 4.22
CA MET A 125 -3.98 -8.05 5.44
C MET A 125 -5.39 -8.49 5.05
N TYR A 126 -5.80 -9.67 5.48
CA TYR A 126 -7.13 -10.23 5.22
C TYR A 126 -7.92 -10.36 6.52
N TYR A 127 -9.17 -9.93 6.47
CA TYR A 127 -10.11 -9.94 7.59
C TYR A 127 -11.33 -10.80 7.25
N PRO A 128 -11.39 -12.06 7.75
CA PRO A 128 -12.51 -12.97 7.45
C PRO A 128 -13.82 -12.61 8.15
N ARG A 129 -13.76 -11.74 9.17
CA ARG A 129 -14.91 -11.20 9.90
C ARG A 129 -14.95 -9.69 9.83
N GLU A 130 -16.11 -9.12 10.03
CA GLU A 130 -16.26 -7.68 10.25
C GLU A 130 -15.32 -7.21 11.37
N VAL A 131 -14.74 -6.04 11.18
CA VAL A 131 -13.94 -5.34 12.18
C VAL A 131 -14.65 -4.06 12.59
N THR A 132 -15.20 -4.06 13.80
CA THR A 132 -15.87 -2.90 14.38
C THR A 132 -14.90 -1.98 15.13
N LEU A 133 -15.38 -0.79 15.52
CA LEU A 133 -14.60 0.13 16.35
C LEU A 133 -14.18 -0.49 17.70
N GLU A 134 -15.07 -1.27 18.31
CA GLU A 134 -14.83 -1.95 19.59
C GLU A 134 -13.77 -3.04 19.48
N GLN A 135 -13.70 -3.70 18.31
CA GLN A 135 -12.64 -4.66 18.02
C GLN A 135 -11.28 -3.99 17.81
N GLY A 136 -11.23 -2.66 17.76
CA GLY A 136 -10.02 -1.85 17.72
C GLY A 136 -9.40 -1.66 16.33
N GLY A 137 -9.44 -2.66 15.46
CA GLY A 137 -8.89 -2.61 14.10
C GLY A 137 -7.39 -2.37 14.04
N THR A 138 -6.92 -2.00 12.86
CA THR A 138 -5.55 -1.55 12.63
C THR A 138 -5.54 -0.04 12.42
N LEU A 139 -4.72 0.69 13.18
CA LEU A 139 -4.44 2.10 12.89
C LEU A 139 -3.42 2.19 11.77
N SER A 140 -3.55 3.18 10.92
CA SER A 140 -2.52 3.58 9.95
C SER A 140 -2.47 5.09 9.81
N VAL A 141 -1.34 5.61 9.34
CA VAL A 141 -1.19 7.04 9.02
C VAL A 141 -0.89 7.17 7.54
N PRO A 142 -1.87 7.57 6.73
CA PRO A 142 -1.71 7.69 5.28
C PRO A 142 -0.53 8.59 4.89
N GLY A 143 0.21 8.21 3.85
CA GLY A 143 1.35 8.96 3.32
C GLY A 143 2.67 8.75 4.05
N THR A 144 2.70 8.09 5.20
CA THR A 144 3.91 7.93 6.02
C THR A 144 4.93 6.95 5.43
N HIS A 145 4.55 6.10 4.49
CA HIS A 145 5.45 5.18 3.78
C HIS A 145 6.52 5.91 2.95
N LEU A 146 6.30 7.17 2.61
CA LEU A 146 7.26 8.02 1.90
C LEU A 146 8.19 8.80 2.83
N ARG A 147 8.05 8.61 4.15
CA ARG A 147 8.81 9.31 5.16
C ARG A 147 9.83 8.38 5.82
N ARG A 148 11.04 8.88 5.97
CA ARG A 148 12.03 8.24 6.84
C ARG A 148 11.85 8.76 8.25
N ILE A 149 11.31 7.93 9.14
CA ILE A 149 11.12 8.32 10.53
C ILE A 149 11.80 7.30 11.45
N ASN A 150 12.40 7.85 12.47
CA ASN A 150 12.93 7.03 13.56
C ASN A 150 11.75 6.40 14.32
N GLN A 151 11.65 5.09 14.27
CA GLN A 151 10.61 4.31 14.93
C GLN A 151 10.52 4.61 16.43
N THR A 152 11.64 4.85 17.09
CA THR A 152 11.65 5.20 18.52
C THR A 152 11.01 6.56 18.80
N GLY A 153 10.99 7.46 17.81
CA GLY A 153 10.32 8.75 17.91
C GLY A 153 8.80 8.67 17.87
N ILE A 154 8.24 7.65 17.17
CA ILE A 154 6.78 7.44 17.05
C ILE A 154 6.20 6.45 18.05
N GLY A 155 6.96 5.49 18.51
CA GLY A 155 6.47 4.41 19.40
C GLY A 155 5.85 4.90 20.71
N ARG A 156 6.11 6.13 21.12
CA ARG A 156 5.53 6.74 22.31
C ARG A 156 4.16 7.38 22.11
N TYR A 157 3.78 7.67 20.86
CA TYR A 157 2.56 8.41 20.53
C TYR A 157 1.56 7.48 19.86
N GLN A 158 0.48 7.19 20.56
CA GLN A 158 -0.59 6.33 20.06
C GLN A 158 -1.65 7.09 19.24
N ASN A 159 -1.67 8.41 19.35
CA ASN A 159 -2.64 9.29 18.68
C ASN A 159 -1.91 10.30 17.81
N LEU A 160 -1.71 9.94 16.55
CA LEU A 160 -1.10 10.83 15.57
C LEU A 160 -2.19 11.55 14.77
N ALA A 161 -1.95 12.82 14.45
CA ALA A 161 -2.85 13.58 13.59
C ALA A 161 -3.00 12.87 12.23
N GLY A 162 -4.24 12.78 11.72
CA GLY A 162 -4.52 12.12 10.44
C GLY A 162 -4.46 10.59 10.45
N GLN A 163 -4.27 9.96 11.61
CA GLN A 163 -4.40 8.50 11.70
C GLN A 163 -5.82 8.06 11.37
N THR A 164 -5.91 6.95 10.66
CA THR A 164 -7.17 6.28 10.33
C THR A 164 -7.24 4.93 11.03
N ARG A 165 -8.45 4.51 11.36
CA ARG A 165 -8.70 3.18 11.92
C ARG A 165 -9.42 2.33 10.89
N LEU A 166 -8.87 1.19 10.58
CA LEU A 166 -9.50 0.22 9.70
C LEU A 166 -10.64 -0.45 10.44
N THR A 167 -11.86 -0.08 10.09
CA THR A 167 -13.09 -0.82 10.33
C THR A 167 -13.61 -1.28 8.99
N CYS A 168 -14.02 -2.52 8.86
CA CYS A 168 -14.35 -3.06 7.55
C CYS A 168 -15.34 -4.23 7.66
N PRO A 169 -16.14 -4.50 6.60
CA PRO A 169 -16.95 -5.70 6.52
C PRO A 169 -16.11 -6.97 6.45
N ALA A 170 -16.73 -8.12 6.72
CA ALA A 170 -16.11 -9.42 6.52
C ALA A 170 -15.64 -9.58 5.06
N GLY A 171 -14.56 -10.34 4.85
CA GLY A 171 -14.01 -10.58 3.52
C GLY A 171 -13.23 -9.42 2.93
N THR A 172 -12.79 -8.49 3.76
CA THR A 172 -11.95 -7.36 3.32
C THR A 172 -10.50 -7.76 3.21
N VAL A 173 -9.87 -7.34 2.12
CA VAL A 173 -8.43 -7.42 1.88
C VAL A 173 -7.86 -6.02 1.79
N VAL A 174 -6.79 -5.76 2.53
CA VAL A 174 -6.05 -4.49 2.48
C VAL A 174 -4.64 -4.76 2.04
N LEU A 175 -4.16 -4.01 1.06
CA LEU A 175 -2.76 -4.02 0.65
C LEU A 175 -2.08 -2.75 1.16
N LEU A 176 -0.94 -2.94 1.81
CA LEU A 176 -0.14 -1.86 2.41
C LEU A 176 1.26 -1.85 1.82
N HIS A 177 1.81 -0.67 1.65
CA HIS A 177 3.24 -0.48 1.44
C HIS A 177 3.98 -0.83 2.75
N HIS A 178 5.07 -1.59 2.66
CA HIS A 178 5.82 -2.07 3.84
C HIS A 178 6.29 -0.96 4.80
N GLY A 179 6.47 0.25 4.30
CA GLY A 179 6.93 1.40 5.10
C GLY A 179 5.81 2.23 5.75
N ILE A 180 4.52 1.91 5.53
CA ILE A 180 3.43 2.67 6.15
C ILE A 180 3.41 2.46 7.67
N TRP A 181 3.20 3.56 8.40
CA TRP A 181 3.04 3.45 9.85
C TRP A 181 1.69 2.88 10.19
N HIS A 182 1.73 1.79 10.93
CA HIS A 182 0.53 1.13 11.37
C HIS A 182 0.71 0.46 12.74
N GLY A 183 -0.38 0.01 13.32
CA GLY A 183 -0.36 -0.73 14.57
C GLY A 183 -1.72 -1.30 14.93
N GLY A 184 -1.76 -2.56 15.33
CA GLY A 184 -2.98 -3.22 15.77
C GLY A 184 -3.43 -2.68 17.13
N ARG A 185 -4.72 -2.39 17.27
CA ARG A 185 -5.32 -1.93 18.55
C ARG A 185 -5.81 -3.12 19.36
N ARG A 186 -6.00 -2.88 20.67
CA ARG A 186 -6.65 -3.82 21.58
C ARG A 186 -8.07 -4.13 21.08
N ASN A 187 -8.51 -5.35 21.34
CA ASN A 187 -9.89 -5.76 21.12
C ASN A 187 -10.69 -5.60 22.43
N ASP A 188 -11.62 -4.64 22.46
CA ASP A 188 -12.47 -4.35 23.62
C ASP A 188 -13.86 -4.98 23.48
N SER A 189 -14.15 -5.69 22.38
CA SER A 189 -15.40 -6.40 22.14
C SER A 189 -15.43 -7.80 22.77
N ASP A 190 -16.61 -8.42 22.74
CA ASP A 190 -16.82 -9.79 23.26
C ASP A 190 -16.55 -10.89 22.25
N VAL A 191 -16.09 -10.57 21.03
CA VAL A 191 -15.79 -11.53 19.97
C VAL A 191 -14.34 -11.45 19.53
N PRO A 192 -13.71 -12.56 19.11
CA PRO A 192 -12.33 -12.53 18.65
C PRO A 192 -12.22 -11.81 17.31
N ARG A 193 -11.13 -11.07 17.12
CA ARG A 193 -10.75 -10.45 15.85
C ARG A 193 -9.66 -11.24 15.17
N TYR A 194 -9.88 -11.63 13.93
CA TYR A 194 -8.95 -12.36 13.08
C TYR A 194 -8.33 -11.44 12.03
N MET A 195 -7.06 -11.63 11.77
CA MET A 195 -6.36 -11.04 10.65
C MET A 195 -5.25 -11.98 10.20
N PHE A 196 -5.19 -12.26 8.92
CA PHE A 196 -4.09 -12.98 8.29
C PHE A 196 -3.24 -12.00 7.49
N LYS A 197 -1.93 -12.08 7.62
CA LYS A 197 -0.95 -11.20 6.99
C LYS A 197 0.01 -11.99 6.13
N ILE A 198 0.28 -11.49 4.90
CA ILE A 198 1.39 -11.95 4.07
C ILE A 198 2.13 -10.72 3.56
N ARG A 199 3.47 -10.74 3.63
CA ARG A 199 4.33 -9.77 2.97
C ARG A 199 4.98 -10.37 1.73
N PHE A 200 4.93 -9.62 0.62
CA PHE A 200 5.43 -10.01 -0.68
C PHE A 200 6.62 -9.15 -1.08
N ASN A 201 7.69 -9.80 -1.56
CA ASN A 201 8.79 -9.14 -2.24
C ASN A 201 8.56 -9.26 -3.76
N PRO A 202 8.76 -8.17 -4.54
CA PRO A 202 8.62 -8.25 -5.98
C PRO A 202 9.69 -9.14 -6.60
N SER A 203 9.27 -10.00 -7.54
CA SER A 203 10.17 -10.85 -8.34
C SER A 203 10.56 -10.20 -9.67
N VAL A 204 9.94 -9.10 -10.03
CA VAL A 204 10.15 -8.33 -11.25
C VAL A 204 10.27 -6.84 -10.95
N ARG A 205 10.78 -6.06 -11.88
CA ARG A 205 10.75 -4.61 -11.78
C ARG A 205 9.29 -4.12 -11.74
N GLN A 206 8.95 -3.30 -10.76
CA GLN A 206 7.61 -2.74 -10.57
C GLN A 206 7.36 -1.57 -11.54
N LEU A 207 7.24 -1.90 -12.83
CA LEU A 207 7.07 -0.93 -13.90
C LEU A 207 5.80 -1.25 -14.70
N ARG A 208 4.78 -0.39 -14.60
CA ARG A 208 3.48 -0.50 -15.30
C ARG A 208 2.84 -1.88 -15.14
N LEU A 209 2.82 -2.40 -13.93
CA LEU A 209 2.26 -3.72 -13.63
C LEU A 209 0.73 -3.73 -13.53
N TRP A 210 0.09 -2.56 -13.57
CA TRP A 210 -1.37 -2.37 -13.45
C TRP A 210 -2.01 -2.01 -14.80
N ASN A 211 -3.33 -1.85 -14.82
CA ASN A 211 -4.04 -1.34 -16.00
C ASN A 211 -3.81 0.17 -16.12
N THR A 212 -3.13 0.59 -17.20
CA THR A 212 -2.72 1.98 -17.43
C THR A 212 -3.67 2.74 -18.39
N ASP A 213 -4.86 2.22 -18.68
CA ASP A 213 -5.78 2.85 -19.64
C ASP A 213 -6.25 4.25 -19.21
N ASP A 214 -6.29 4.49 -17.88
CA ASP A 214 -6.72 5.74 -17.26
C ASP A 214 -5.56 6.59 -16.69
N ILE A 215 -4.31 6.34 -17.11
CA ILE A 215 -3.11 6.93 -16.51
C ILE A 215 -3.08 8.48 -16.59
N ASP A 216 -3.66 9.04 -17.65
CA ASP A 216 -3.70 10.49 -17.87
C ASP A 216 -4.99 11.14 -17.32
N SER A 217 -5.78 10.40 -16.54
CA SER A 217 -7.05 10.91 -16.02
C SER A 217 -6.87 11.95 -14.90
N ASP A 218 -7.85 12.85 -14.77
CA ASP A 218 -7.92 13.78 -13.63
C ASP A 218 -8.00 13.07 -12.28
N GLY A 219 -8.49 11.83 -12.25
CA GLY A 219 -8.54 10.99 -11.08
C GLY A 219 -7.15 10.70 -10.52
N VAL A 220 -6.22 10.31 -11.40
CA VAL A 220 -4.80 10.09 -11.06
C VAL A 220 -4.19 11.35 -10.47
N ARG A 221 -4.38 12.49 -11.14
CA ARG A 221 -3.83 13.76 -10.67
C ARG A 221 -4.39 14.16 -9.30
N ARG A 222 -5.69 13.99 -9.08
CA ARG A 222 -6.32 14.28 -7.77
C ARG A 222 -5.73 13.42 -6.64
N GLU A 223 -5.53 12.13 -6.88
CA GLU A 223 -4.94 11.25 -5.86
C GLU A 223 -3.49 11.63 -5.57
N LEU A 224 -2.67 11.88 -6.58
CA LEU A 224 -1.26 12.23 -6.40
C LEU A 224 -1.04 13.61 -5.75
N THR A 225 -2.00 14.54 -5.89
CA THR A 225 -1.92 15.87 -5.26
C THR A 225 -2.65 15.97 -3.92
N ARG A 226 -3.26 14.88 -3.44
CA ARG A 226 -4.00 14.86 -2.17
C ARG A 226 -3.11 15.28 -1.01
N GLN A 227 -3.65 16.14 -0.13
CA GLN A 227 -2.98 16.55 1.10
C GLN A 227 -3.63 15.87 2.30
N PHE A 228 -2.82 15.51 3.28
CA PHE A 228 -3.29 14.96 4.55
C PHE A 228 -3.24 16.02 5.64
N GLY A 229 -4.20 15.99 6.58
CA GLY A 229 -4.31 16.99 7.64
C GLY A 229 -3.17 17.00 8.67
N TRP A 230 -2.24 16.04 8.60
CA TRP A 230 -1.08 15.96 9.47
C TRP A 230 0.17 16.66 8.88
N THR A 231 0.16 17.03 7.59
CA THR A 231 1.31 17.67 6.95
C THR A 231 1.32 19.18 7.21
N ASN A 232 2.47 19.71 7.54
CA ASN A 232 2.73 21.15 7.46
C ASN A 232 3.30 21.52 6.07
N ALA A 233 3.50 22.80 5.80
CA ALA A 233 3.91 23.29 4.48
C ALA A 233 5.18 22.61 3.93
N ASN A 234 6.21 22.44 4.75
CA ASN A 234 7.47 21.84 4.31
C ASN A 234 7.37 20.32 4.16
N GLU A 235 6.72 19.67 5.10
CA GLU A 235 6.49 18.23 5.05
C GLU A 235 5.57 17.84 3.89
N GLY A 236 4.53 18.62 3.62
CA GLY A 236 3.66 18.42 2.48
C GLY A 236 4.39 18.54 1.14
N ARG A 237 5.33 19.50 1.02
CA ARG A 237 6.17 19.62 -0.17
C ARG A 237 7.08 18.40 -0.37
N LEU A 238 7.77 17.96 0.68
CA LEU A 238 8.63 16.79 0.62
C LEU A 238 7.83 15.53 0.24
N GLU A 239 6.64 15.38 0.77
CA GLU A 239 5.77 14.26 0.44
C GLU A 239 5.35 14.28 -1.03
N LEU A 240 4.94 15.42 -1.59
CA LEU A 240 4.61 15.55 -3.00
C LEU A 240 5.81 15.23 -3.91
N VAL A 241 7.01 15.68 -3.54
CA VAL A 241 8.24 15.30 -4.25
C VAL A 241 8.47 13.80 -4.21
N ASN A 242 8.30 13.16 -3.07
CA ASN A 242 8.49 11.72 -2.94
C ASN A 242 7.41 10.92 -3.70
N ARG A 243 6.17 11.41 -3.75
CA ARG A 243 5.11 10.82 -4.61
C ARG A 243 5.47 10.90 -6.08
N ALA A 244 5.93 12.08 -6.55
CA ALA A 244 6.38 12.24 -7.92
C ALA A 244 7.54 11.28 -8.26
N LYS A 245 8.50 11.11 -7.35
CA LYS A 245 9.59 10.13 -7.51
C LYS A 245 9.08 8.70 -7.61
N LEU A 246 8.19 8.29 -6.71
CA LEU A 246 7.62 6.95 -6.73
C LEU A 246 6.80 6.73 -8.01
N TRP A 247 5.96 7.70 -8.39
CA TRP A 247 5.17 7.61 -9.62
C TRP A 247 6.05 7.49 -10.87
N ARG A 248 7.14 8.27 -10.97
CA ARG A 248 8.15 8.14 -12.04
C ARG A 248 8.75 6.75 -12.11
N THR A 249 9.12 6.19 -10.96
CA THR A 249 9.67 4.84 -10.87
C THR A 249 8.68 3.81 -11.40
N LEU A 250 7.41 3.92 -11.00
CA LEU A 250 6.35 2.97 -11.35
C LEU A 250 5.89 3.12 -12.81
N THR A 251 5.87 4.32 -13.36
CA THR A 251 5.42 4.59 -14.74
C THR A 251 6.54 4.53 -15.76
N GLY A 252 7.79 4.72 -15.33
CA GLY A 252 8.92 4.93 -16.25
C GLY A 252 8.90 6.31 -16.91
N ASP A 253 7.97 7.20 -16.55
CA ASP A 253 7.95 8.59 -17.04
C ASP A 253 8.81 9.46 -16.15
N GLU A 254 10.06 9.63 -16.52
CA GLU A 254 11.02 10.47 -15.78
C GLU A 254 10.65 11.95 -15.80
N ASN A 255 9.77 12.36 -16.71
CA ASN A 255 9.32 13.76 -16.85
C ASN A 255 8.02 14.06 -16.10
N PHE A 256 7.36 13.05 -15.53
CA PHE A 256 6.15 13.28 -14.75
C PHE A 256 6.39 14.33 -13.66
N ASP A 257 5.49 15.31 -13.56
CA ASP A 257 5.56 16.40 -12.60
C ASP A 257 4.18 16.69 -12.01
N ILE A 258 4.11 16.89 -10.70
CA ILE A 258 2.90 17.31 -10.00
C ILE A 258 2.76 18.82 -10.12
N ASP A 259 3.83 19.54 -9.78
CA ASP A 259 3.98 20.97 -9.89
C ASP A 259 5.47 21.26 -10.08
N TYR A 260 5.82 21.89 -11.20
CA TYR A 260 7.21 22.19 -11.53
C TYR A 260 7.95 22.88 -10.39
N TYR A 261 7.30 23.83 -9.71
CA TYR A 261 7.93 24.56 -8.61
C TYR A 261 8.28 23.66 -7.43
N LEU A 262 7.43 22.67 -7.12
CA LEU A 262 7.64 21.73 -6.01
C LEU A 262 8.64 20.63 -6.37
N THR A 263 8.64 20.17 -7.62
CA THR A 263 9.39 19.00 -8.05
C THR A 263 10.64 19.28 -8.85
N ARG A 264 10.93 20.56 -9.17
CA ARG A 264 12.09 21.00 -9.97
C ARG A 264 13.42 20.41 -9.53
N GLU A 265 13.61 20.20 -8.23
CA GLU A 265 14.84 19.64 -7.67
C GLU A 265 15.02 18.15 -8.00
N THR A 266 13.96 17.48 -8.45
CA THR A 266 14.01 16.08 -8.88
C THR A 266 14.35 15.92 -10.37
N LEU A 267 14.25 17.00 -11.15
CA LEU A 267 14.67 17.01 -12.55
C LEU A 267 16.19 16.90 -12.62
N ARG A 268 16.66 15.94 -13.41
CA ARG A 268 18.09 15.77 -13.67
C ARG A 268 18.46 16.62 -14.88
N PRO A 269 19.36 17.63 -14.74
CA PRO A 269 19.73 18.51 -15.84
C PRO A 269 20.25 17.77 -17.08
N GLN A 270 20.85 16.60 -16.91
CA GLN A 270 21.37 15.77 -17.99
C GLN A 270 20.31 15.23 -18.96
N PHE A 271 19.03 15.24 -18.57
CA PHE A 271 17.93 14.84 -19.44
C PHE A 271 17.33 16.02 -20.24
N ILE A 272 17.78 17.23 -19.95
CA ILE A 272 17.43 18.39 -20.76
C ILE A 272 18.40 18.37 -21.95
N ALA A 273 17.90 18.06 -23.14
CA ALA A 273 18.73 18.07 -24.34
C ALA A 273 19.42 19.43 -24.51
N PRO A 274 20.73 19.46 -24.81
CA PRO A 274 21.41 20.73 -25.07
C PRO A 274 20.69 21.50 -26.16
N GLY A 275 20.23 22.75 -25.85
CA GLY A 275 19.46 23.58 -26.79
C GLY A 275 17.96 23.43 -26.75
N ALA A 276 17.39 22.52 -25.96
CA ALA A 276 15.96 22.53 -25.67
C ALA A 276 15.69 23.76 -24.77
N THR A 277 15.10 24.79 -25.33
CA THR A 277 14.48 25.85 -24.53
C THR A 277 13.41 25.18 -23.67
N ASP A 278 13.49 25.40 -22.38
CA ASP A 278 12.55 24.86 -21.41
C ASP A 278 11.14 25.43 -21.69
N VAL A 279 10.42 24.79 -22.60
CA VAL A 279 9.05 25.15 -23.00
C VAL A 279 8.09 25.08 -21.79
N ARG A 280 8.51 24.40 -20.70
CA ARG A 280 7.68 24.24 -19.48
C ARG A 280 7.72 25.46 -18.57
N LEU A 281 8.78 26.29 -18.62
CA LEU A 281 8.86 27.51 -17.81
C LEU A 281 7.81 28.58 -18.20
N GLY A 282 7.29 28.53 -19.42
CA GLY A 282 6.29 29.48 -19.88
C GLY A 282 4.82 29.12 -19.57
N ALA A 283 4.52 27.85 -19.34
CA ALA A 283 3.14 27.38 -19.20
C ALA A 283 2.60 27.38 -17.76
N SER A 284 3.46 27.30 -16.74
CA SER A 284 3.03 27.19 -15.34
C SER A 284 2.81 28.56 -14.66
N HIS A 285 3.38 29.64 -15.18
CA HIS A 285 3.21 30.96 -14.56
C HIS A 285 1.87 31.65 -14.86
N ALA A 286 1.11 31.15 -15.85
CA ALA A 286 -0.14 31.77 -16.22
C ALA A 286 -1.37 31.25 -15.46
N ALA A 287 -1.27 30.14 -14.73
CA ALA A 287 -2.43 29.48 -14.13
C ALA A 287 -2.58 29.62 -12.60
N ASN A 288 -1.54 30.06 -11.88
CA ASN A 288 -1.60 30.16 -10.42
C ASN A 288 -1.22 31.56 -9.95
N GLY A 289 -2.20 32.46 -9.93
CA GLY A 289 -2.12 33.75 -9.26
C GLY A 289 -2.01 33.53 -7.73
N TRP A 290 -0.80 33.41 -7.22
CA TRP A 290 -0.51 33.60 -5.82
C TRP A 290 -0.30 35.09 -5.58
N GLY A 291 -1.37 35.82 -5.21
CA GLY A 291 -1.25 37.13 -4.60
C GLY A 291 -0.51 37.00 -3.26
N HIS A 292 0.35 37.93 -3.01
CA HIS A 292 1.11 38.10 -1.76
C HIS A 292 0.21 38.21 -0.54
#